data_8587d45ad3a7a0f5541dae920723a156
#
_entry.id   8587d45ad3a7a0f5541dae920723a156
#
_cell.length_a   1.000
_cell.length_b   1.000
_cell.length_c   1.000
_cell.angle_alpha   90.00
_cell.angle_beta   90.00
_cell.angle_gamma   90.00
#
_symmetry.space_group_name_H-M   'P 1'
#
loop_
_entity.id
_entity.type
_entity.pdbx_description
1 polymer ?
#
loop_
_entity_poly.entity_id
_entity_poly.type
_entity_poly.pdbx_seq_one_letter_code
_entity_poly.pdbx_strand_id
1 'polypeptide(L)'
;MKQKLLENNHKSKVINVVVKAIVLLFLLSNSVANAQTLKRGNFTRMKNKVSGNYNFWIYTPADYSEDQHPVPLIIFLHGASLCGNNLEKVRRYGPLDAIERGKIIPAAILAPQNPGGAWKPERLLELLEWTVANYRIDTSRVYVIGMSLGGYGTLDFTCAYPEKIAAAMALCGGISNTDNIDGLGKFPLWIMHGTADRAVGVDKSKIIVEKLKDSGQDNLLRYKWFEGGSHCLMARLFYLQKTYDWLFAHSTADNPRSVDRSFDIDYEDVKSTYDELRWFKDMFEDD
;
A
#
# COMPACT_ATOMS: atom_id res chain seq x y z
N MET A 1 -37.73 3.32 -61.21
CA MET A 1 -37.59 4.09 -59.94
C MET A 1 -37.21 3.21 -58.71
N LYS A 2 -37.84 2.04 -58.52
CA LYS A 2 -37.55 1.13 -57.39
C LYS A 2 -36.11 0.53 -57.38
N GLN A 3 -35.48 0.23 -58.51
CA GLN A 3 -34.13 -0.34 -58.58
C GLN A 3 -33.05 0.64 -58.13
N LYS A 4 -33.14 1.92 -58.47
CA LYS A 4 -32.19 2.98 -58.03
C LYS A 4 -32.25 3.24 -56.51
N LEU A 5 -33.41 3.07 -55.89
CA LEU A 5 -33.57 3.21 -54.43
C LEU A 5 -32.95 2.03 -53.65
N LEU A 6 -33.01 0.82 -54.21
CA LEU A 6 -32.37 -0.39 -53.60
C LEU A 6 -30.83 -0.34 -53.68
N GLU A 7 -30.28 0.10 -54.81
CA GLU A 7 -28.81 0.29 -54.96
C GLU A 7 -28.27 1.38 -54.04
N ASN A 8 -28.96 2.50 -53.86
CA ASN A 8 -28.54 3.57 -52.94
C ASN A 8 -28.61 3.11 -51.48
N ASN A 9 -29.60 2.30 -51.12
CA ASN A 9 -29.72 1.77 -49.76
C ASN A 9 -28.62 0.73 -49.46
N HIS A 10 -28.20 -0.04 -50.47
CA HIS A 10 -27.12 -1.02 -50.33
C HIS A 10 -25.74 -0.33 -50.20
N LYS A 11 -25.48 0.70 -51.03
CA LYS A 11 -24.26 1.53 -50.93
C LYS A 11 -24.16 2.26 -49.60
N SER A 12 -25.23 2.81 -49.06
CA SER A 12 -25.26 3.45 -47.75
C SER A 12 -24.95 2.49 -46.60
N LYS A 13 -25.47 1.24 -46.66
CA LYS A 13 -25.17 0.22 -45.65
C LYS A 13 -23.70 -0.24 -45.70
N VAL A 14 -23.15 -0.41 -46.90
CA VAL A 14 -21.72 -0.81 -47.06
C VAL A 14 -20.79 0.32 -46.57
N ILE A 15 -21.10 1.58 -46.91
CA ILE A 15 -20.33 2.75 -46.43
C ILE A 15 -20.37 2.83 -44.89
N ASN A 16 -21.54 2.62 -44.27
CA ASN A 16 -21.63 2.63 -42.79
C ASN A 16 -20.86 1.48 -42.12
N VAL A 17 -20.78 0.30 -42.73
CA VAL A 17 -20.00 -0.82 -42.21
C VAL A 17 -18.49 -0.54 -42.33
N VAL A 18 -18.06 0.01 -43.49
CA VAL A 18 -16.64 0.38 -43.72
C VAL A 18 -16.19 1.51 -42.77
N VAL A 19 -17.02 2.53 -42.57
CA VAL A 19 -16.73 3.63 -41.63
C VAL A 19 -16.64 3.12 -40.19
N LYS A 20 -17.55 2.23 -39.78
CA LYS A 20 -17.48 1.61 -38.44
C LYS A 20 -16.22 0.73 -38.27
N ALA A 21 -15.82 -0.01 -39.31
CA ALA A 21 -14.59 -0.83 -39.27
C ALA A 21 -13.33 0.05 -39.20
N ILE A 22 -13.29 1.17 -39.94
CA ILE A 22 -12.17 2.13 -39.92
C ILE A 22 -12.08 2.82 -38.55
N VAL A 23 -13.23 3.22 -37.96
CA VAL A 23 -13.26 3.82 -36.61
C VAL A 23 -12.83 2.81 -35.57
N LEU A 24 -13.22 1.53 -35.69
CA LEU A 24 -12.80 0.47 -34.79
C LEU A 24 -11.29 0.18 -34.91
N LEU A 25 -10.76 0.17 -36.15
CA LEU A 25 -9.32 0.03 -36.40
C LEU A 25 -8.52 1.24 -35.88
N PHE A 26 -9.08 2.45 -35.98
CA PHE A 26 -8.45 3.66 -35.43
C PHE A 26 -8.47 3.66 -33.88
N LEU A 27 -9.53 3.15 -33.26
CA LEU A 27 -9.60 2.98 -31.80
C LEU A 27 -8.66 1.87 -31.32
N LEU A 28 -8.53 0.78 -32.07
CA LEU A 28 -7.59 -0.31 -31.79
C LEU A 28 -6.13 0.12 -32.01
N SER A 29 -5.83 0.89 -33.06
CA SER A 29 -4.46 1.40 -33.30
C SER A 29 -4.03 2.45 -32.29
N ASN A 30 -4.93 3.26 -31.74
CA ASN A 30 -4.64 4.18 -30.65
C ASN A 30 -4.49 3.47 -29.27
N SER A 31 -5.12 2.30 -29.09
CA SER A 31 -4.90 1.49 -27.87
C SER A 31 -3.59 0.70 -27.91
N VAL A 32 -3.11 0.32 -29.09
CA VAL A 32 -1.81 -0.36 -29.26
C VAL A 32 -0.62 0.64 -29.23
N ALA A 33 -0.84 1.90 -29.61
CA ALA A 33 0.22 2.92 -29.59
C ALA A 33 0.59 3.44 -28.16
N ASN A 34 -0.16 3.06 -27.13
CA ASN A 34 0.06 3.43 -25.72
C ASN A 34 0.34 2.25 -24.80
N ALA A 35 0.76 1.10 -25.31
CA ALA A 35 1.45 0.11 -24.49
C ALA A 35 2.85 0.67 -24.17
N GLN A 36 2.92 1.68 -23.30
CA GLN A 36 4.16 2.02 -22.61
C GLN A 36 4.52 0.76 -21.83
N THR A 37 5.62 0.12 -22.20
CA THR A 37 6.25 -0.92 -21.37
C THR A 37 6.40 -0.33 -19.98
N LEU A 38 5.59 -0.80 -19.04
CA LEU A 38 5.62 -0.30 -17.66
C LEU A 38 6.99 -0.64 -17.09
N LYS A 39 7.88 0.34 -17.03
CA LYS A 39 9.20 0.16 -16.44
C LYS A 39 9.02 -0.24 -14.99
N ARG A 40 9.66 -1.32 -14.59
CA ARG A 40 9.73 -1.72 -13.18
C ARG A 40 10.65 -0.75 -12.44
N GLY A 41 10.27 -0.39 -11.21
CA GLY A 41 11.14 0.40 -10.33
C GLY A 41 12.36 -0.41 -9.85
N ASN A 42 13.21 0.23 -9.08
CA ASN A 42 14.48 -0.34 -8.65
C ASN A 42 14.40 -0.87 -7.21
N PHE A 43 14.85 -2.11 -7.01
CA PHE A 43 15.05 -2.71 -5.68
C PHE A 43 16.52 -2.64 -5.31
N THR A 44 16.86 -1.95 -4.24
CA THR A 44 18.23 -1.80 -3.76
C THR A 44 18.39 -2.42 -2.37
N ARG A 45 19.34 -3.34 -2.26
CA ARG A 45 19.67 -4.00 -1.00
C ARG A 45 20.63 -3.14 -0.20
N MET A 46 20.26 -2.77 1.02
CA MET A 46 21.05 -1.94 1.92
C MET A 46 21.50 -2.75 3.15
N LYS A 47 22.79 -2.98 3.26
CA LYS A 47 23.40 -3.66 4.40
C LYS A 47 24.38 -2.73 5.10
N ASN A 48 24.33 -2.70 6.43
CA ASN A 48 25.23 -1.92 7.29
C ASN A 48 25.33 -0.43 6.91
N LYS A 49 24.23 0.15 6.38
CA LYS A 49 24.18 1.56 5.99
C LYS A 49 24.01 2.49 7.18
N VAL A 50 23.25 2.04 8.20
CA VAL A 50 23.12 2.70 9.50
C VAL A 50 23.75 1.80 10.54
N SER A 51 24.73 2.30 11.26
CA SER A 51 25.53 1.50 12.21
C SER A 51 24.65 0.95 13.33
N GLY A 52 24.76 -0.34 13.59
CA GLY A 52 24.01 -1.01 14.65
C GLY A 52 22.50 -1.14 14.38
N ASN A 53 22.03 -0.74 13.20
CA ASN A 53 20.61 -0.74 12.84
C ASN A 53 20.21 -1.94 11.96
N TYR A 54 18.95 -1.97 11.51
CA TYR A 54 18.42 -2.99 10.61
C TYR A 54 19.05 -2.89 9.23
N ASN A 55 19.32 -4.02 8.59
CA ASN A 55 19.48 -4.07 7.14
C ASN A 55 18.10 -3.92 6.49
N PHE A 56 18.03 -3.36 5.27
CA PHE A 56 16.75 -3.06 4.65
C PHE A 56 16.81 -3.13 3.12
N TRP A 57 15.64 -3.29 2.50
CA TRP A 57 15.43 -2.98 1.11
C TRP A 57 14.93 -1.53 0.98
N ILE A 58 15.40 -0.85 -0.05
CA ILE A 58 14.77 0.36 -0.55
C ILE A 58 14.28 0.09 -1.98
N TYR A 59 13.03 0.39 -2.24
CA TYR A 59 12.45 0.41 -3.58
C TYR A 59 12.21 1.85 -3.97
N THR A 60 12.50 2.18 -5.23
CA THR A 60 12.13 3.45 -5.85
C THR A 60 11.27 3.16 -7.09
N PRO A 61 10.15 3.90 -7.32
CA PRO A 61 9.31 3.69 -8.48
C PRO A 61 10.06 3.95 -9.80
N ALA A 62 9.49 3.47 -10.92
CA ALA A 62 10.17 3.49 -12.22
C ALA A 62 10.48 4.91 -12.75
N ASP A 63 9.68 5.87 -12.35
CA ASP A 63 9.80 7.28 -12.69
C ASP A 63 10.61 8.09 -11.67
N TYR A 64 11.15 7.42 -10.62
CA TYR A 64 11.99 8.09 -9.64
C TYR A 64 13.29 8.59 -10.29
N SER A 65 13.58 9.87 -10.10
CA SER A 65 14.85 10.49 -10.47
C SER A 65 15.24 11.50 -9.40
N GLU A 66 16.53 11.60 -9.11
CA GLU A 66 17.06 12.56 -8.14
C GLU A 66 16.80 14.02 -8.55
N ASP A 67 16.56 14.26 -9.85
CA ASP A 67 16.30 15.59 -10.42
C ASP A 67 14.80 15.93 -10.52
N GLN A 68 13.90 14.99 -10.20
CA GLN A 68 12.44 15.18 -10.27
C GLN A 68 11.80 15.49 -8.91
N HIS A 69 10.47 15.53 -8.87
CA HIS A 69 9.72 15.80 -7.65
C HIS A 69 9.92 14.73 -6.59
N PRO A 70 9.95 15.11 -5.29
CA PRO A 70 9.99 14.15 -4.19
C PRO A 70 8.81 13.16 -4.24
N VAL A 71 9.09 11.89 -3.94
CA VAL A 71 8.08 10.83 -3.92
C VAL A 71 7.63 10.50 -2.50
N PRO A 72 6.40 9.99 -2.30
CA PRO A 72 5.95 9.48 -1.01
C PRO A 72 6.85 8.34 -0.52
N LEU A 73 6.85 8.09 0.79
CA LEU A 73 7.55 6.97 1.41
C LEU A 73 6.57 6.06 2.15
N ILE A 74 6.65 4.77 1.91
CA ILE A 74 6.00 3.74 2.72
C ILE A 74 7.08 3.00 3.53
N ILE A 75 6.93 2.96 4.85
CA ILE A 75 7.71 2.11 5.73
C ILE A 75 6.92 0.83 5.94
N PHE A 76 7.45 -0.30 5.46
CA PHE A 76 6.83 -1.62 5.60
C PHE A 76 7.47 -2.40 6.74
N LEU A 77 6.68 -2.76 7.75
CA LEU A 77 7.11 -3.55 8.90
C LEU A 77 6.54 -4.97 8.82
N HIS A 78 7.41 -5.93 8.60
CA HIS A 78 7.03 -7.34 8.43
C HIS A 78 6.70 -8.02 9.77
N GLY A 79 5.96 -9.14 9.69
CA GLY A 79 5.66 -10.02 10.82
C GLY A 79 6.82 -10.94 11.20
N ALA A 80 6.65 -11.68 12.30
CA ALA A 80 7.69 -12.54 12.89
C ALA A 80 8.24 -13.61 11.92
N SER A 81 7.43 -14.08 10.96
CA SER A 81 7.85 -15.11 9.98
C SER A 81 9.00 -14.69 9.07
N LEU A 82 9.23 -13.37 8.91
CA LEU A 82 10.31 -12.84 8.08
C LEU A 82 11.54 -12.38 8.89
N CYS A 83 11.50 -12.54 10.22
CA CYS A 83 12.64 -12.24 11.08
C CYS A 83 13.87 -13.05 10.70
N GLY A 84 15.05 -12.50 11.06
CA GLY A 84 16.36 -13.11 10.86
C GLY A 84 17.34 -12.22 10.11
N ASN A 85 18.39 -12.83 9.57
CA ASN A 85 19.49 -12.12 8.91
C ASN A 85 19.54 -12.32 7.39
N ASN A 86 18.54 -12.98 6.83
CA ASN A 86 18.39 -13.14 5.38
C ASN A 86 17.40 -12.12 4.84
N LEU A 87 17.92 -11.01 4.33
CA LEU A 87 17.14 -9.87 3.85
C LEU A 87 16.17 -10.24 2.69
N GLU A 88 16.44 -11.32 1.93
CA GLU A 88 15.53 -11.81 0.88
C GLU A 88 14.17 -12.27 1.44
N LYS A 89 14.10 -12.65 2.72
CA LYS A 89 12.82 -13.01 3.32
C LYS A 89 11.81 -11.86 3.33
N VAL A 90 12.27 -10.60 3.43
CA VAL A 90 11.41 -9.41 3.49
C VAL A 90 10.57 -9.25 2.21
N ARG A 91 10.99 -9.87 1.10
CA ARG A 91 10.31 -9.85 -0.19
C ARG A 91 9.28 -10.99 -0.37
N ARG A 92 9.04 -11.82 0.64
CA ARG A 92 8.12 -12.98 0.52
C ARG A 92 6.64 -12.64 0.64
N TYR A 93 6.30 -11.50 1.20
CA TYR A 93 4.96 -10.88 1.19
C TYR A 93 5.08 -9.39 1.51
N GLY A 94 3.99 -8.66 1.31
CA GLY A 94 3.96 -7.22 1.58
C GLY A 94 4.11 -6.39 0.31
N PRO A 95 4.36 -5.08 0.43
CA PRO A 95 4.42 -4.18 -0.72
C PRO A 95 5.50 -4.56 -1.75
N LEU A 96 6.65 -5.08 -1.30
CA LEU A 96 7.71 -5.48 -2.23
C LEU A 96 7.31 -6.68 -3.08
N ASP A 97 6.69 -7.72 -2.49
CA ASP A 97 6.15 -8.86 -3.24
C ASP A 97 4.99 -8.43 -4.16
N ALA A 98 4.14 -7.50 -3.71
CA ALA A 98 3.07 -6.96 -4.54
C ALA A 98 3.63 -6.29 -5.82
N ILE A 99 4.71 -5.52 -5.70
CA ILE A 99 5.39 -4.90 -6.84
C ILE A 99 6.03 -5.97 -7.75
N GLU A 100 6.65 -7.00 -7.19
CA GLU A 100 7.22 -8.11 -7.97
C GLU A 100 6.16 -8.85 -8.78
N ARG A 101 4.94 -8.90 -8.26
CA ARG A 101 3.77 -9.46 -8.91
C ARG A 101 3.06 -8.51 -9.88
N GLY A 102 3.64 -7.33 -10.16
CA GLY A 102 3.16 -6.37 -11.13
C GLY A 102 2.35 -5.21 -10.56
N LYS A 103 2.15 -5.11 -9.23
CA LYS A 103 1.46 -3.94 -8.66
C LYS A 103 2.30 -2.69 -8.81
N ILE A 104 1.66 -1.60 -9.25
CA ILE A 104 2.30 -0.29 -9.36
C ILE A 104 2.02 0.50 -8.08
N ILE A 105 3.07 0.81 -7.33
CA ILE A 105 3.00 1.65 -6.14
C ILE A 105 3.86 2.88 -6.38
N PRO A 106 3.25 4.09 -6.57
CA PRO A 106 3.99 5.31 -6.90
C PRO A 106 4.62 5.94 -5.63
N ALA A 107 5.40 5.17 -4.90
CA ALA A 107 6.08 5.57 -3.67
C ALA A 107 7.40 4.82 -3.53
N ALA A 108 8.36 5.42 -2.86
CA ALA A 108 9.50 4.69 -2.33
C ALA A 108 9.04 3.77 -1.18
N ILE A 109 9.71 2.63 -1.02
CA ILE A 109 9.40 1.70 0.08
C ILE A 109 10.68 1.41 0.85
N LEU A 110 10.66 1.73 2.13
CA LEU A 110 11.67 1.32 3.10
C LEU A 110 11.17 0.05 3.80
N ALA A 111 11.85 -1.06 3.59
CA ALA A 111 11.49 -2.35 4.16
C ALA A 111 12.66 -2.95 4.97
N PRO A 112 12.78 -2.59 6.26
CA PRO A 112 13.83 -3.14 7.12
C PRO A 112 13.55 -4.60 7.46
N GLN A 113 14.62 -5.33 7.82
CA GLN A 113 14.54 -6.67 8.38
C GLN A 113 14.85 -6.66 9.87
N ASN A 114 13.85 -7.02 10.66
CA ASN A 114 14.03 -7.27 12.08
C ASN A 114 14.74 -8.62 12.29
N PRO A 115 15.87 -8.69 13.00
CA PRO A 115 16.52 -9.96 13.30
C PRO A 115 15.71 -10.83 14.28
N GLY A 116 14.82 -10.22 15.08
CA GLY A 116 13.96 -10.84 16.10
C GLY A 116 13.63 -9.89 17.23
N GLY A 117 12.62 -10.23 18.00
CA GLY A 117 12.08 -9.37 19.06
C GLY A 117 11.18 -8.25 18.58
N ALA A 118 10.83 -7.32 19.46
CA ALA A 118 9.99 -6.17 19.13
C ALA A 118 10.74 -5.20 18.19
N TRP A 119 9.99 -4.56 17.30
CA TRP A 119 10.49 -3.42 16.55
C TRP A 119 10.88 -2.29 17.51
N LYS A 120 11.96 -1.58 17.19
CA LYS A 120 12.46 -0.48 18.02
C LYS A 120 12.16 0.86 17.33
N PRO A 121 11.26 1.68 17.88
CA PRO A 121 10.88 2.98 17.29
C PRO A 121 12.09 3.87 16.97
N GLU A 122 13.08 3.92 17.83
CA GLU A 122 14.27 4.76 17.69
C GLU A 122 15.09 4.32 16.44
N ARG A 123 15.23 3.01 16.24
CA ARG A 123 15.93 2.46 15.06
C ARG A 123 15.15 2.74 13.78
N LEU A 124 13.81 2.69 13.82
CA LEU A 124 12.98 3.02 12.67
C LEU A 124 13.07 4.52 12.33
N LEU A 125 13.17 5.39 13.33
CA LEU A 125 13.41 6.82 13.13
C LEU A 125 14.76 7.06 12.44
N GLU A 126 15.82 6.45 12.93
CA GLU A 126 17.15 6.56 12.31
C GLU A 126 17.14 6.11 10.83
N LEU A 127 16.40 5.03 10.50
CA LEU A 127 16.26 4.59 9.11
C LEU A 127 15.43 5.55 8.27
N LEU A 128 14.37 6.12 8.83
CA LEU A 128 13.59 7.16 8.16
C LEU A 128 14.47 8.39 7.85
N GLU A 129 15.20 8.88 8.83
CA GLU A 129 16.09 10.05 8.69
C GLU A 129 17.19 9.77 7.68
N TRP A 130 17.80 8.58 7.72
CA TRP A 130 18.78 8.17 6.72
C TRP A 130 18.16 8.13 5.31
N THR A 131 16.94 7.61 5.18
CA THR A 131 16.25 7.52 3.90
C THR A 131 15.96 8.89 3.33
N VAL A 132 15.45 9.82 4.14
CA VAL A 132 15.18 11.20 3.74
C VAL A 132 16.46 11.95 3.35
N ALA A 133 17.59 11.66 4.01
CA ALA A 133 18.87 12.28 3.70
C ALA A 133 19.51 11.76 2.40
N ASN A 134 19.14 10.55 1.94
CA ASN A 134 19.77 9.89 0.80
C ASN A 134 18.84 9.74 -0.43
N TYR A 135 17.56 9.99 -0.29
CA TYR A 135 16.55 9.88 -1.35
C TYR A 135 15.63 11.10 -1.32
N ARG A 136 15.12 11.48 -2.49
CA ARG A 136 14.13 12.57 -2.60
C ARG A 136 12.77 12.09 -2.14
N ILE A 137 12.55 12.16 -0.84
CA ILE A 137 11.29 11.79 -0.19
C ILE A 137 10.48 13.05 0.11
N ASP A 138 9.19 12.99 -0.20
CA ASP A 138 8.22 13.95 0.29
C ASP A 138 7.91 13.66 1.76
N THR A 139 8.54 14.41 2.64
CA THR A 139 8.39 14.25 4.10
C THR A 139 6.99 14.57 4.61
N SER A 140 6.16 15.22 3.81
CA SER A 140 4.74 15.39 4.14
C SER A 140 3.90 14.15 3.86
N ARG A 141 4.44 13.15 3.15
CA ARG A 141 3.74 11.91 2.76
C ARG A 141 4.54 10.67 3.15
N VAL A 142 4.77 10.51 4.45
CA VAL A 142 5.39 9.31 5.05
C VAL A 142 4.30 8.45 5.67
N TYR A 143 4.23 7.20 5.23
CA TYR A 143 3.23 6.22 5.64
C TYR A 143 3.90 5.02 6.30
N VAL A 144 3.18 4.40 7.24
CA VAL A 144 3.65 3.17 7.89
C VAL A 144 2.58 2.09 7.76
N ILE A 145 2.98 0.92 7.29
CA ILE A 145 2.09 -0.24 7.21
C ILE A 145 2.80 -1.49 7.68
N GLY A 146 2.15 -2.26 8.54
CA GLY A 146 2.73 -3.51 9.05
C GLY A 146 1.69 -4.50 9.55
N MET A 147 2.10 -5.76 9.62
CA MET A 147 1.23 -6.88 10.00
C MET A 147 1.83 -7.67 11.16
N SER A 148 0.98 -8.14 12.09
CA SER A 148 1.41 -9.01 13.19
C SER A 148 2.46 -8.30 14.06
N LEU A 149 3.65 -8.86 14.22
CA LEU A 149 4.79 -8.16 14.83
C LEU A 149 5.04 -6.79 14.18
N GLY A 150 4.86 -6.67 12.85
CA GLY A 150 4.93 -5.40 12.14
C GLY A 150 3.76 -4.48 12.43
N GLY A 151 2.58 -5.02 12.73
CA GLY A 151 1.42 -4.26 13.22
C GLY A 151 1.70 -3.62 14.58
N TYR A 152 2.34 -4.36 15.50
CA TYR A 152 2.88 -3.81 16.76
C TYR A 152 3.90 -2.71 16.47
N GLY A 153 4.90 -2.99 15.61
CA GLY A 153 5.90 -2.00 15.24
C GLY A 153 5.32 -0.75 14.61
N THR A 154 4.25 -0.88 13.82
CA THR A 154 3.53 0.25 13.24
C THR A 154 2.95 1.13 14.34
N LEU A 155 2.21 0.55 15.29
CA LEU A 155 1.59 1.30 16.38
C LEU A 155 2.64 1.90 17.34
N ASP A 156 3.66 1.15 17.71
CA ASP A 156 4.74 1.63 18.59
C ASP A 156 5.51 2.80 17.96
N PHE A 157 5.90 2.67 16.68
CA PHE A 157 6.66 3.70 15.97
C PHE A 157 5.84 4.96 15.73
N THR A 158 4.60 4.82 15.26
CA THR A 158 3.76 5.97 14.93
C THR A 158 3.21 6.66 16.18
N CYS A 159 3.07 5.93 17.29
CA CYS A 159 2.76 6.53 18.59
C CYS A 159 3.92 7.40 19.11
N ALA A 160 5.17 6.92 18.92
CA ALA A 160 6.36 7.62 19.39
C ALA A 160 6.68 8.89 18.57
N TYR A 161 6.40 8.87 17.26
CA TYR A 161 6.78 9.94 16.32
C TYR A 161 5.61 10.35 15.41
N PRO A 162 4.44 10.74 15.99
CA PRO A 162 3.22 10.99 15.22
C PRO A 162 3.33 12.16 14.25
N GLU A 163 4.21 13.13 14.54
CA GLU A 163 4.42 14.33 13.70
C GLU A 163 5.12 14.01 12.37
N LYS A 164 5.78 12.85 12.27
CA LYS A 164 6.44 12.39 11.05
C LYS A 164 5.48 11.66 10.09
N ILE A 165 4.27 11.32 10.54
CA ILE A 165 3.41 10.33 9.90
C ILE A 165 2.21 11.00 9.23
N ALA A 166 2.06 10.78 7.92
CA ALA A 166 0.89 11.20 7.15
C ALA A 166 -0.32 10.31 7.43
N ALA A 167 -0.15 8.99 7.37
CA ALA A 167 -1.13 7.99 7.77
C ALA A 167 -0.45 6.66 8.11
N ALA A 168 -1.15 5.80 8.85
CA ALA A 168 -0.67 4.45 9.13
C ALA A 168 -1.79 3.40 9.09
N MET A 169 -1.41 2.17 8.72
CA MET A 169 -2.31 1.02 8.72
C MET A 169 -1.68 -0.13 9.51
N ALA A 170 -2.30 -0.48 10.64
CA ALA A 170 -1.86 -1.56 11.51
C ALA A 170 -2.74 -2.79 11.32
N LEU A 171 -2.14 -3.90 10.84
CA LEU A 171 -2.83 -5.13 10.52
C LEU A 171 -2.55 -6.19 11.59
N CYS A 172 -3.62 -6.72 12.20
CA CYS A 172 -3.60 -7.76 13.23
C CYS A 172 -2.46 -7.62 14.24
N GLY A 173 -2.31 -6.42 14.80
CA GLY A 173 -1.30 -6.07 15.78
C GLY A 173 -1.89 -5.59 17.11
N GLY A 174 -1.03 -5.08 17.94
CA GLY A 174 -1.32 -4.40 19.20
C GLY A 174 -0.29 -3.30 19.42
N ILE A 175 -0.24 -2.74 20.61
CA ILE A 175 0.80 -1.81 21.05
C ILE A 175 1.55 -2.37 22.25
N SER A 176 2.86 -2.13 22.33
CA SER A 176 3.68 -2.64 23.42
C SER A 176 3.38 -1.99 24.76
N ASN A 177 3.02 -0.71 24.77
CA ASN A 177 2.62 0.03 25.95
C ASN A 177 1.22 0.63 25.77
N THR A 178 0.23 0.05 26.43
CA THR A 178 -1.16 0.53 26.37
C THR A 178 -1.42 1.74 27.25
N ASP A 179 -0.51 2.15 28.13
CA ASP A 179 -0.71 3.26 29.05
C ASP A 179 -0.34 4.61 28.42
N ASN A 180 0.37 4.58 27.29
CA ASN A 180 0.72 5.78 26.55
C ASN A 180 0.41 5.56 25.05
N ILE A 181 -0.80 5.97 24.64
CA ILE A 181 -1.28 5.84 23.24
C ILE A 181 -1.64 7.19 22.61
N ASP A 182 -1.38 8.30 23.30
CA ASP A 182 -1.80 9.65 22.88
C ASP A 182 -1.27 10.05 21.50
N GLY A 183 -0.14 9.51 21.09
CA GLY A 183 0.41 9.70 19.76
C GLY A 183 -0.49 9.18 18.64
N LEU A 184 -1.26 8.10 18.89
CA LEU A 184 -2.09 7.43 17.89
C LEU A 184 -3.31 8.25 17.46
N GLY A 185 -3.76 9.22 18.28
CA GLY A 185 -4.86 10.12 17.93
C GLY A 185 -4.46 11.31 17.03
N LYS A 186 -3.17 11.47 16.70
CA LYS A 186 -2.64 12.67 16.03
C LYS A 186 -2.54 12.57 14.50
N PHE A 187 -2.80 11.42 13.91
CA PHE A 187 -2.73 11.18 12.47
C PHE A 187 -3.79 10.17 12.02
N PRO A 188 -4.17 10.14 10.73
CA PRO A 188 -5.03 9.11 10.16
C PRO A 188 -4.48 7.70 10.40
N LEU A 189 -5.18 6.94 11.26
CA LEU A 189 -4.82 5.59 11.65
C LEU A 189 -5.94 4.62 11.27
N TRP A 190 -5.61 3.53 10.55
CA TRP A 190 -6.54 2.45 10.29
C TRP A 190 -6.06 1.12 10.89
N ILE A 191 -6.82 0.62 11.85
CA ILE A 191 -6.56 -0.67 12.50
C ILE A 191 -7.47 -1.73 11.88
N MET A 192 -6.91 -2.81 11.35
CA MET A 192 -7.65 -3.92 10.76
C MET A 192 -7.26 -5.25 11.39
N HIS A 193 -8.25 -6.10 11.68
CA HIS A 193 -8.01 -7.39 12.34
C HIS A 193 -9.10 -8.41 11.99
N GLY A 194 -8.72 -9.67 11.83
CA GLY A 194 -9.64 -10.77 11.67
C GLY A 194 -10.14 -11.30 13.02
N THR A 195 -11.45 -11.52 13.17
CA THR A 195 -12.00 -11.96 14.47
C THR A 195 -11.67 -13.40 14.83
N ALA A 196 -11.27 -14.24 13.84
CA ALA A 196 -10.83 -15.61 14.08
C ALA A 196 -9.29 -15.76 14.02
N ASP A 197 -8.57 -14.66 14.27
CA ASP A 197 -7.10 -14.67 14.37
C ASP A 197 -6.66 -15.48 15.59
N ARG A 198 -5.88 -16.56 15.34
CA ARG A 198 -5.35 -17.46 16.38
C ARG A 198 -3.90 -17.16 16.75
N ALA A 199 -3.21 -16.29 16.00
CA ALA A 199 -1.83 -15.92 16.28
C ALA A 199 -1.73 -14.67 17.16
N VAL A 200 -2.57 -13.67 16.86
CA VAL A 200 -2.74 -12.46 17.67
C VAL A 200 -4.23 -12.26 17.89
N GLY A 201 -4.68 -12.35 19.13
CA GLY A 201 -6.10 -12.16 19.45
C GLY A 201 -6.57 -10.76 19.07
N VAL A 202 -7.77 -10.65 18.49
CA VAL A 202 -8.37 -9.38 18.08
C VAL A 202 -8.53 -8.37 19.23
N ASP A 203 -8.57 -8.86 20.48
CA ASP A 203 -8.60 -8.07 21.72
C ASP A 203 -7.41 -7.09 21.79
N LYS A 204 -6.24 -7.46 21.24
CA LYS A 204 -5.04 -6.60 21.20
C LYS A 204 -5.25 -5.33 20.39
N SER A 205 -6.03 -5.39 19.32
CA SER A 205 -6.41 -4.22 18.55
C SER A 205 -7.63 -3.50 19.15
N LYS A 206 -8.61 -4.24 19.68
CA LYS A 206 -9.83 -3.66 20.25
C LYS A 206 -9.53 -2.74 21.42
N ILE A 207 -8.64 -3.13 22.34
CA ILE A 207 -8.27 -2.31 23.50
C ILE A 207 -7.71 -0.93 23.09
N ILE A 208 -6.99 -0.85 21.97
CA ILE A 208 -6.47 0.43 21.47
C ILE A 208 -7.60 1.32 20.97
N VAL A 209 -8.53 0.73 20.19
CA VAL A 209 -9.69 1.44 19.66
C VAL A 209 -10.58 1.95 20.81
N GLU A 210 -10.82 1.12 21.83
CA GLU A 210 -11.61 1.50 23.01
C GLU A 210 -10.93 2.65 23.76
N LYS A 211 -9.64 2.54 24.07
CA LYS A 211 -8.90 3.60 24.76
C LYS A 211 -8.89 4.93 24.00
N LEU A 212 -8.72 4.93 22.67
CA LEU A 212 -8.78 6.15 21.87
C LEU A 212 -10.16 6.77 21.88
N LYS A 213 -11.23 5.96 21.87
CA LYS A 213 -12.62 6.43 22.00
C LYS A 213 -12.89 7.03 23.38
N ASP A 214 -12.51 6.31 24.44
CA ASP A 214 -12.74 6.73 25.82
C ASP A 214 -12.01 8.04 26.14
N SER A 215 -10.86 8.29 25.50
CA SER A 215 -10.11 9.55 25.64
C SER A 215 -10.55 10.65 24.65
N GLY A 216 -11.51 10.39 23.75
CA GLY A 216 -11.96 11.35 22.73
C GLY A 216 -10.93 11.63 21.65
N GLN A 217 -9.98 10.72 21.43
CA GLN A 217 -8.88 10.85 20.44
C GLN A 217 -9.12 10.01 19.18
N ASP A 218 -10.37 9.66 18.88
CA ASP A 218 -10.73 8.76 17.77
C ASP A 218 -11.16 9.49 16.49
N ASN A 219 -11.03 10.81 16.41
CA ASN A 219 -11.44 11.60 15.24
C ASN A 219 -10.74 11.17 13.95
N LEU A 220 -9.47 10.79 14.02
CA LEU A 220 -8.65 10.32 12.90
C LEU A 220 -8.51 8.80 12.86
N LEU A 221 -9.18 8.10 13.78
CA LEU A 221 -9.15 6.64 13.84
C LEU A 221 -10.18 6.02 12.91
N ARG A 222 -9.75 5.00 12.17
CA ARG A 222 -10.60 4.00 11.53
C ARG A 222 -10.25 2.62 12.05
N TYR A 223 -11.24 1.74 12.12
CA TYR A 223 -11.00 0.34 12.42
C TYR A 223 -11.98 -0.55 11.65
N LYS A 224 -11.53 -1.76 11.34
CA LYS A 224 -12.34 -2.79 10.66
C LYS A 224 -12.05 -4.15 11.27
N TRP A 225 -13.11 -4.84 11.66
CA TRP A 225 -13.06 -6.23 12.10
C TRP A 225 -13.59 -7.11 10.99
N PHE A 226 -12.74 -8.00 10.47
CA PHE A 226 -13.15 -8.97 9.45
C PHE A 226 -13.69 -10.21 10.17
N GLU A 227 -15.01 -10.36 10.16
CA GLU A 227 -15.68 -11.45 10.86
C GLU A 227 -15.26 -12.82 10.30
N GLY A 228 -14.85 -13.76 11.18
CA GLY A 228 -14.27 -15.04 10.78
C GLY A 228 -12.91 -14.95 10.07
N GLY A 229 -12.35 -13.76 9.90
CA GLY A 229 -11.06 -13.54 9.26
C GLY A 229 -9.91 -14.11 10.08
N SER A 230 -9.01 -14.85 9.40
CA SER A 230 -7.80 -15.41 10.01
C SER A 230 -6.64 -14.43 9.99
N HIS A 231 -5.57 -14.75 10.75
CA HIS A 231 -4.30 -13.98 10.73
C HIS A 231 -3.75 -13.77 9.31
N CYS A 232 -3.66 -14.84 8.53
CA CYS A 232 -3.11 -14.78 7.17
C CYS A 232 -3.97 -13.98 6.19
N LEU A 233 -5.29 -13.84 6.45
CA LEU A 233 -6.16 -13.03 5.61
C LEU A 233 -5.67 -11.58 5.52
N MET A 234 -5.13 -11.04 6.62
CA MET A 234 -4.67 -9.65 6.68
C MET A 234 -3.50 -9.35 5.74
N ALA A 235 -2.69 -10.34 5.40
CA ALA A 235 -1.60 -10.16 4.43
C ALA A 235 -2.09 -9.78 3.03
N ARG A 236 -3.33 -10.12 2.67
CA ARG A 236 -3.92 -9.77 1.37
C ARG A 236 -4.09 -8.27 1.17
N LEU A 237 -4.22 -7.51 2.27
CA LEU A 237 -4.34 -6.05 2.22
C LEU A 237 -3.13 -5.37 1.57
N PHE A 238 -1.94 -5.98 1.61
CA PHE A 238 -0.77 -5.44 0.92
C PHE A 238 -0.86 -5.48 -0.60
N TYR A 239 -1.77 -6.27 -1.16
CA TYR A 239 -1.95 -6.46 -2.60
C TYR A 239 -3.18 -5.72 -3.14
N LEU A 240 -3.98 -5.14 -2.26
CA LEU A 240 -5.19 -4.41 -2.62
C LEU A 240 -4.88 -2.94 -2.96
N GLN A 241 -5.40 -2.44 -4.09
CA GLN A 241 -5.19 -1.04 -4.51
C GLN A 241 -5.77 -0.06 -3.49
N LYS A 242 -6.96 -0.34 -2.97
CA LYS A 242 -7.62 0.49 -1.94
C LYS A 242 -6.75 0.76 -0.70
N THR A 243 -5.83 -0.15 -0.34
CA THR A 243 -4.87 0.07 0.76
C THR A 243 -3.99 1.28 0.50
N TYR A 244 -3.45 1.38 -0.69
CA TYR A 244 -2.56 2.48 -1.09
C TYR A 244 -3.34 3.75 -1.38
N ASP A 245 -4.52 3.64 -1.99
CA ASP A 245 -5.41 4.79 -2.25
C ASP A 245 -5.77 5.49 -0.94
N TRP A 246 -6.11 4.71 0.11
CA TRP A 246 -6.38 5.28 1.42
C TRP A 246 -5.14 5.95 2.03
N LEU A 247 -3.97 5.31 2.00
CA LEU A 247 -2.73 5.91 2.53
C LEU A 247 -2.43 7.23 1.82
N PHE A 248 -2.45 7.24 0.49
CA PHE A 248 -2.07 8.40 -0.32
C PHE A 248 -3.07 9.56 -0.29
N ALA A 249 -4.27 9.33 0.24
CA ALA A 249 -5.25 10.39 0.48
C ALA A 249 -4.89 11.34 1.63
N HIS A 250 -3.77 11.08 2.35
CA HIS A 250 -3.41 11.83 3.55
C HIS A 250 -2.02 12.46 3.45
N SER A 251 -1.87 13.62 4.07
CA SER A 251 -0.60 14.35 4.19
C SER A 251 -0.46 14.96 5.58
N THR A 252 0.77 15.15 6.05
CA THR A 252 1.02 15.98 7.26
C THR A 252 0.72 17.46 7.02
N ALA A 253 0.66 17.88 5.75
CA ALA A 253 0.30 19.24 5.35
C ALA A 253 -1.22 19.51 5.36
N ASP A 254 -2.06 18.47 5.50
CA ASP A 254 -3.52 18.63 5.56
C ASP A 254 -3.93 19.42 6.82
N ASN A 255 -4.76 20.45 6.64
CA ASN A 255 -5.24 21.29 7.74
C ASN A 255 -6.72 21.70 7.53
N PRO A 256 -7.68 21.17 8.32
CA PRO A 256 -7.46 20.13 9.33
C PRO A 256 -7.18 18.75 8.70
N ARG A 257 -6.46 17.89 9.43
CA ARG A 257 -6.36 16.47 9.09
C ARG A 257 -7.73 15.79 9.28
N SER A 258 -8.09 14.92 8.36
CA SER A 258 -9.38 14.23 8.38
C SER A 258 -9.29 12.82 7.81
N VAL A 259 -10.31 12.02 8.05
CA VAL A 259 -10.46 10.68 7.43
C VAL A 259 -11.81 10.61 6.72
N ASP A 260 -11.81 10.11 5.49
CA ASP A 260 -13.05 9.80 4.78
C ASP A 260 -13.67 8.54 5.39
N ARG A 261 -14.79 8.70 6.08
CA ARG A 261 -15.50 7.59 6.72
C ARG A 261 -16.37 6.77 5.74
N SER A 262 -16.60 7.27 4.54
CA SER A 262 -17.32 6.54 3.48
C SER A 262 -16.41 5.57 2.73
N PHE A 263 -15.09 5.83 2.69
CA PHE A 263 -14.14 4.90 2.09
C PHE A 263 -14.06 3.62 2.92
N ASP A 264 -14.24 2.46 2.31
CA ASP A 264 -14.19 1.17 3.03
C ASP A 264 -13.42 0.10 2.23
N ILE A 265 -12.87 -0.85 2.97
CA ILE A 265 -12.33 -2.10 2.47
C ILE A 265 -13.17 -3.21 3.08
N ASP A 266 -13.93 -3.90 2.27
CA ASP A 266 -14.80 -4.97 2.72
C ASP A 266 -14.16 -6.37 2.59
N TYR A 267 -14.94 -7.39 2.94
CA TYR A 267 -14.45 -8.76 2.91
C TYR A 267 -14.26 -9.30 1.48
N GLU A 268 -15.08 -8.84 0.54
CA GLU A 268 -14.99 -9.22 -0.87
C GLU A 268 -13.78 -8.57 -1.55
N ASP A 269 -13.47 -7.31 -1.21
CA ASP A 269 -12.23 -6.66 -1.64
C ASP A 269 -11.00 -7.52 -1.26
N VAL A 270 -10.96 -7.99 0.00
CA VAL A 270 -9.82 -8.79 0.50
C VAL A 270 -9.78 -10.19 -0.13
N LYS A 271 -10.92 -10.79 -0.45
CA LYS A 271 -10.98 -12.08 -1.14
C LYS A 271 -10.52 -11.99 -2.60
N SER A 272 -10.96 -10.95 -3.30
CA SER A 272 -10.68 -10.74 -4.73
C SER A 272 -9.27 -10.25 -5.02
N THR A 273 -8.50 -9.90 -4.01
CA THR A 273 -7.14 -9.33 -4.14
C THR A 273 -6.21 -10.12 -5.08
N TYR A 274 -6.28 -11.47 -5.08
CA TYR A 274 -5.44 -12.28 -5.96
C TYR A 274 -5.94 -12.32 -7.41
N ASP A 275 -7.20 -11.98 -7.67
CA ASP A 275 -7.73 -11.86 -9.02
C ASP A 275 -7.18 -10.59 -9.69
N GLU A 276 -7.02 -9.48 -8.93
CA GLU A 276 -6.31 -8.29 -9.40
C GLU A 276 -4.86 -8.63 -9.82
N LEU A 277 -4.15 -9.43 -9.02
CA LEU A 277 -2.77 -9.83 -9.32
C LEU A 277 -2.65 -10.70 -10.56
N ARG A 278 -3.62 -11.58 -10.84
CA ARG A 278 -3.65 -12.38 -12.07
C ARG A 278 -3.78 -11.48 -13.30
N TRP A 279 -4.68 -10.49 -13.24
CA TRP A 279 -4.87 -9.56 -14.33
C TRP A 279 -3.58 -8.78 -14.67
N PHE A 280 -2.83 -8.36 -13.65
CA PHE A 280 -1.53 -7.71 -13.84
C PHE A 280 -0.49 -8.66 -14.44
N LYS A 281 -0.45 -9.93 -14.01
CA LYS A 281 0.47 -10.92 -14.54
C LYS A 281 0.24 -11.13 -16.04
N ASP A 282 -1.01 -11.30 -16.44
CA ASP A 282 -1.39 -11.52 -17.84
C ASP A 282 -1.04 -10.33 -18.75
N MET A 283 -0.94 -9.10 -18.21
CA MET A 283 -0.48 -7.91 -18.95
C MET A 283 1.04 -7.85 -19.19
N PHE A 284 1.84 -8.63 -18.45
CA PHE A 284 3.30 -8.58 -18.50
C PHE A 284 3.96 -9.87 -19.01
N GLU A 285 3.19 -10.94 -19.24
CA GLU A 285 3.74 -12.23 -19.74
C GLU A 285 3.78 -12.33 -21.27
N ASP A 286 3.40 -11.31 -22.03
CA ASP A 286 3.45 -11.27 -23.50
C ASP A 286 4.77 -10.69 -24.08
N ASP A 287 5.87 -10.72 -23.30
CA ASP A 287 7.22 -10.36 -23.77
C ASP A 287 8.19 -11.55 -23.71
#